data_102c8f9cbb60ef03a02666818728b67d
#
_entry.id   102c8f9cbb60ef03a02666818728b67d
#
_cell.length_a   1.000
_cell.length_b   1.000
_cell.length_c   1.000
_cell.angle_alpha   90.00
_cell.angle_beta   90.00
_cell.angle_gamma   90.00
#
_symmetry.space_group_name_H-M   'P 1'
#
loop_
_entity.id
_entity.type
_entity.pdbx_description
1 polymer ?
#
loop_
_entity_poly.entity_id
_entity_poly.type
_entity_poly.pdbx_seq_one_letter_code
_entity_poly.pdbx_strand_id
1 'polypeptide(L)'
;MLAVYGFSMMVKSESPSFIFDIVTTRFDSDYQPDWVYDASCKAKVFGMNREPDVYSDFNVVSDPFHEPNHTTCSDSYKSTQNPKFREQNKEAAEQFNLILSRISTPLLFMKQENYMRALTIYCAYQNVKSK
;
A
#
# COMPACT_ATOMS: atom_id res chain seq x y z
N MET A 1 -3.79 -14.04 -6.41
CA MET A 1 -5.05 -13.27 -6.55
C MET A 1 -4.76 -11.82 -6.19
N LEU A 2 -5.18 -10.86 -7.00
CA LEU A 2 -5.07 -9.43 -6.73
C LEU A 2 -6.47 -8.89 -6.39
N ALA A 3 -6.64 -8.33 -5.20
CA ALA A 3 -7.89 -7.74 -4.78
C ALA A 3 -7.66 -6.35 -4.17
N VAL A 4 -8.52 -5.40 -4.50
CA VAL A 4 -8.52 -4.06 -3.92
C VAL A 4 -9.46 -4.06 -2.73
N TYR A 5 -8.91 -3.90 -1.54
CA TYR A 5 -9.68 -3.83 -0.30
C TYR A 5 -10.16 -2.42 0.03
N GLY A 6 -9.50 -1.42 -0.50
CA GLY A 6 -9.87 -0.04 -0.30
C GLY A 6 -8.93 0.92 -1.02
N PHE A 7 -9.33 2.16 -1.04
CA PHE A 7 -8.53 3.27 -1.53
C PHE A 7 -8.90 4.53 -0.75
N SER A 8 -8.02 5.50 -0.77
CA SER A 8 -8.21 6.78 -0.10
C SER A 8 -7.67 7.91 -0.97
N MET A 9 -8.31 9.07 -0.90
CA MET A 9 -7.77 10.27 -1.56
C MET A 9 -6.68 10.88 -0.68
N MET A 10 -5.53 11.11 -1.26
CA MET A 10 -4.49 11.90 -0.62
C MET A 10 -4.76 13.39 -0.86
N VAL A 11 -4.93 14.15 0.21
CA VAL A 11 -5.09 15.62 0.16
C VAL A 11 -3.73 16.31 0.00
N LYS A 12 -2.67 15.62 0.41
CA LYS A 12 -1.27 16.05 0.34
C LYS A 12 -0.42 14.95 -0.28
N SER A 13 0.86 15.21 -0.44
CA SER A 13 1.82 14.20 -0.89
C SER A 13 1.86 13.01 0.07
N GLU A 14 2.18 11.84 -0.47
CA GLU A 14 2.42 10.64 0.28
C GLU A 14 3.46 10.85 1.38
N SER A 15 3.19 10.36 2.57
CA SER A 15 4.06 10.55 3.72
C SER A 15 3.92 9.38 4.71
N PRO A 16 4.94 9.12 5.56
CA PRO A 16 4.83 8.13 6.64
C PRO A 16 3.63 8.36 7.57
N SER A 17 3.21 9.62 7.79
CA SER A 17 2.04 9.93 8.61
C SER A 17 0.74 9.47 7.96
N PHE A 18 0.63 9.56 6.64
CA PHE A 18 -0.55 9.10 5.92
C PHE A 18 -0.70 7.57 6.02
N ILE A 19 0.39 6.83 5.85
CA ILE A 19 0.39 5.38 6.04
C ILE A 19 0.08 5.01 7.49
N PHE A 20 0.65 5.74 8.45
CA PHE A 20 0.34 5.56 9.86
C PHE A 20 -1.17 5.71 10.14
N ASP A 21 -1.80 6.76 9.63
CA ASP A 21 -3.23 7.00 9.80
C ASP A 21 -4.08 5.87 9.18
N ILE A 22 -3.70 5.37 8.00
CA ILE A 22 -4.39 4.23 7.38
C ILE A 22 -4.27 2.98 8.26
N VAL A 23 -3.08 2.66 8.74
CA VAL A 23 -2.84 1.46 9.56
C VAL A 23 -3.64 1.52 10.84
N THR A 24 -3.62 2.65 11.54
CA THR A 24 -4.25 2.79 12.86
C THR A 24 -5.77 2.98 12.80
N THR A 25 -6.31 3.45 11.66
CA THR A 25 -7.75 3.74 11.53
C THR A 25 -8.53 2.70 10.72
N ARG A 26 -7.86 1.90 9.89
CA ARG A 26 -8.52 0.97 8.98
C ARG A 26 -8.35 -0.49 9.34
N PHE A 27 -7.43 -0.80 10.24
CA PHE A 27 -7.16 -2.16 10.68
C PHE A 27 -7.31 -2.25 12.20
N ASP A 28 -7.91 -3.33 12.67
CA ASP A 28 -8.00 -3.62 14.09
C ASP A 28 -6.59 -3.88 14.65
N SER A 29 -6.37 -3.51 15.91
CA SER A 29 -5.08 -3.68 16.59
C SER A 29 -4.58 -5.13 16.58
N ASP A 30 -5.52 -6.09 16.58
CA ASP A 30 -5.23 -7.52 16.56
C ASP A 30 -4.90 -8.06 15.16
N TYR A 31 -5.13 -7.25 14.13
CA TYR A 31 -4.82 -7.60 12.75
C TYR A 31 -3.55 -6.91 12.29
N GLN A 32 -2.48 -7.66 12.24
CA GLN A 32 -1.17 -7.18 11.81
C GLN A 32 -0.79 -7.79 10.45
N PRO A 33 -1.28 -7.20 9.34
CA PRO A 33 -0.96 -7.69 8.02
C PRO A 33 0.51 -7.45 7.68
N ASP A 34 1.01 -8.24 6.76
CA ASP A 34 2.28 -7.99 6.11
C ASP A 34 2.11 -6.91 5.04
N TRP A 35 2.96 -5.91 5.09
CA TRP A 35 2.88 -4.76 4.20
C TRP A 35 4.07 -4.67 3.26
N VAL A 36 3.79 -4.34 2.02
CA VAL A 36 4.80 -3.92 1.04
C VAL A 36 4.56 -2.44 0.76
N TYR A 37 5.57 -1.63 1.03
CA TYR A 37 5.50 -0.19 0.88
C TYR A 37 6.85 0.42 0.51
N ASP A 38 6.89 1.35 -0.44
CA ASP A 38 8.13 1.95 -0.97
C ASP A 38 9.07 2.47 0.12
N ALA A 39 8.55 3.32 0.98
CA ALA A 39 9.31 3.94 2.06
C ALA A 39 9.15 3.16 3.39
N SER A 40 9.22 1.84 3.35
CA SER A 40 8.99 0.92 4.47
C SER A 40 9.78 1.28 5.73
N CYS A 41 11.07 1.57 5.60
CA CYS A 41 11.93 1.94 6.72
C CYS A 41 11.46 3.25 7.40
N LYS A 42 11.04 4.24 6.62
CA LYS A 42 10.52 5.51 7.15
C LYS A 42 9.16 5.31 7.83
N ALA A 43 8.28 4.49 7.25
CA ALA A 43 6.99 4.17 7.84
C ALA A 43 7.15 3.43 9.18
N LYS A 44 8.05 2.44 9.24
CA LYS A 44 8.34 1.69 10.47
C LYS A 44 8.87 2.60 11.58
N VAL A 45 9.89 3.41 11.28
CA VAL A 45 10.47 4.35 12.27
C VAL A 45 9.42 5.37 12.74
N PHE A 46 8.61 5.89 11.83
CA PHE A 46 7.56 6.84 12.17
C PHE A 46 6.53 6.22 13.12
N GLY A 47 6.08 4.99 12.83
CA GLY A 47 5.12 4.26 13.65
C GLY A 47 5.69 3.88 15.02
N MET A 48 6.92 3.34 15.07
CA MET A 48 7.60 2.97 16.31
C MET A 48 7.77 4.14 17.29
N ASN A 49 7.92 5.36 16.79
CA ASN A 49 8.03 6.56 17.61
C ASN A 49 6.70 7.06 18.20
N ARG A 50 5.55 6.51 17.73
CA ARG A 50 4.21 6.95 18.13
C ARG A 50 3.40 5.88 18.82
N GLU A 51 3.35 4.71 18.22
CA GLU A 51 2.57 3.56 18.67
C GLU A 51 3.46 2.29 18.64
N PRO A 52 4.48 2.22 19.53
CA PRO A 52 5.43 1.11 19.52
C PRO A 52 4.76 -0.25 19.72
N ASP A 53 3.70 -0.31 20.52
CA ASP A 53 2.98 -1.56 20.79
C ASP A 53 2.30 -2.13 19.54
N VAL A 54 1.82 -1.26 18.66
CA VAL A 54 1.22 -1.65 17.37
C VAL A 54 2.32 -1.96 16.36
N TYR A 55 3.34 -1.13 16.28
CA TYR A 55 4.36 -1.20 15.24
C TYR A 55 5.53 -2.15 15.53
N SER A 56 5.71 -2.63 16.76
CA SER A 56 6.75 -3.63 17.09
C SER A 56 6.63 -4.86 16.20
N ASP A 57 5.43 -5.40 16.09
CA ASP A 57 5.14 -6.62 15.35
C ASP A 57 4.72 -6.35 13.89
N PHE A 58 4.62 -5.07 13.53
CA PHE A 58 4.25 -4.66 12.17
C PHE A 58 5.36 -4.95 11.17
N ASN A 59 5.10 -5.90 10.29
CA ASN A 59 6.06 -6.34 9.30
C ASN A 59 5.88 -5.57 7.99
N VAL A 60 6.74 -4.61 7.73
CA VAL A 60 6.72 -3.79 6.52
C VAL A 60 8.03 -3.89 5.77
N VAL A 61 7.96 -4.17 4.46
CA VAL A 61 9.13 -4.29 3.58
C VAL A 61 8.95 -3.45 2.33
N SER A 62 10.06 -3.10 1.69
CA SER A 62 10.05 -2.47 0.36
C SER A 62 9.81 -3.53 -0.71
N ASP A 63 9.17 -3.15 -1.79
CA ASP A 63 9.08 -4.01 -2.96
C ASP A 63 10.43 -4.07 -3.72
N PRO A 64 10.65 -5.11 -4.56
CA PRO A 64 11.92 -5.29 -5.25
C PRO A 64 12.30 -4.15 -6.18
N PHE A 65 11.32 -3.43 -6.73
CA PHE A 65 11.54 -2.34 -7.66
C PHE A 65 12.14 -1.11 -6.97
N HIS A 66 11.71 -0.85 -5.73
CA HIS A 66 12.19 0.30 -4.93
C HIS A 66 13.40 -0.03 -4.04
N GLU A 67 13.70 -1.31 -3.79
CA GLU A 67 14.85 -1.74 -2.97
C GLU A 67 16.19 -1.09 -3.34
N PRO A 68 16.53 -0.89 -4.63
CA PRO A 68 17.78 -0.22 -5.00
C PRO A 68 17.92 1.21 -4.45
N ASN A 69 16.80 1.87 -4.18
CA ASN A 69 16.77 3.22 -3.63
C ASN A 69 17.02 3.26 -2.11
N HIS A 70 16.97 2.09 -1.44
CA HIS A 70 17.15 1.92 0.00
C HIS A 70 18.61 1.56 0.36
N THR A 71 19.56 2.35 -0.08
CA THR A 71 21.00 2.07 0.09
C THR A 71 21.49 2.15 1.52
N THR A 72 20.82 2.92 2.37
CA THR A 72 21.18 3.12 3.78
C THR A 72 20.28 2.36 4.77
N CYS A 73 19.27 1.67 4.27
CA CYS A 73 18.34 0.91 5.10
C CYS A 73 18.89 -0.50 5.38
N SER A 74 18.49 -1.06 6.54
CA SER A 74 18.78 -2.45 6.86
C SER A 74 18.17 -3.41 5.82
N ASP A 75 18.85 -4.52 5.56
CA ASP A 75 18.36 -5.58 4.69
C ASP A 75 17.04 -6.21 5.20
N SER A 76 16.73 -6.05 6.49
CA SER A 76 15.45 -6.48 7.06
C SER A 76 14.22 -5.80 6.42
N TYR A 77 14.40 -4.64 5.81
CA TYR A 77 13.34 -3.93 5.07
C TYR A 77 13.22 -4.36 3.62
N LYS A 78 14.07 -5.25 3.14
CA LYS A 78 14.04 -5.73 1.76
C LYS A 78 13.16 -6.98 1.65
N SER A 79 12.14 -6.92 0.82
CA SER A 79 11.25 -8.08 0.58
C SER A 79 11.97 -9.26 -0.05
N THR A 80 13.02 -9.01 -0.83
CA THR A 80 13.85 -10.06 -1.46
C THR A 80 14.66 -10.86 -0.43
N GLN A 81 15.01 -10.25 0.71
CA GLN A 81 15.76 -10.87 1.79
C GLN A 81 14.84 -11.54 2.84
N ASN A 82 13.55 -11.24 2.83
CA ASN A 82 12.61 -11.74 3.82
C ASN A 82 11.86 -12.99 3.27
N PRO A 83 12.09 -14.19 3.87
CA PRO A 83 11.48 -15.44 3.40
C PRO A 83 9.94 -15.40 3.37
N LYS A 84 9.32 -14.65 4.28
CA LYS A 84 7.86 -14.51 4.39
C LYS A 84 7.23 -13.89 3.13
N PHE A 85 7.99 -13.05 2.42
CA PHE A 85 7.52 -12.37 1.21
C PHE A 85 7.97 -13.06 -0.10
N ARG A 86 8.68 -14.17 -0.01
CA ARG A 86 9.31 -14.81 -1.20
C ARG A 86 8.29 -15.21 -2.26
N GLU A 87 7.14 -15.72 -1.85
CA GLU A 87 6.10 -16.24 -2.74
C GLU A 87 4.95 -15.23 -2.97
N GLN A 88 5.03 -14.04 -2.38
CA GLN A 88 3.98 -13.04 -2.50
C GLN A 88 4.17 -12.17 -3.74
N ASN A 89 3.06 -11.75 -4.35
CA ASN A 89 3.08 -10.75 -5.42
C ASN A 89 3.34 -9.35 -4.85
N LYS A 90 4.61 -8.99 -4.76
CA LYS A 90 5.09 -7.72 -4.21
C LYS A 90 4.81 -6.51 -5.11
N GLU A 91 4.49 -6.76 -6.37
CA GLU A 91 4.20 -5.74 -7.39
C GLU A 91 2.69 -5.58 -7.63
N ALA A 92 1.87 -6.12 -6.74
CA ALA A 92 0.41 -6.11 -6.90
C ALA A 92 -0.16 -4.69 -7.06
N ALA A 93 0.36 -3.72 -6.31
CA ALA A 93 -0.06 -2.32 -6.42
C ALA A 93 0.30 -1.71 -7.77
N GLU A 94 1.52 -1.96 -8.27
CA GLU A 94 1.99 -1.49 -9.57
C GLU A 94 1.16 -2.08 -10.72
N GLN A 95 0.89 -3.39 -10.65
CA GLN A 95 0.04 -4.06 -11.62
C GLN A 95 -1.37 -3.48 -11.63
N PHE A 96 -1.92 -3.15 -10.45
CA PHE A 96 -3.22 -2.50 -10.36
C PHE A 96 -3.19 -1.06 -10.89
N ASN A 97 -2.14 -0.31 -10.63
CA ASN A 97 -1.95 1.04 -11.17
C ASN A 97 -1.94 1.04 -12.71
N LEU A 98 -1.31 0.03 -13.33
CA LEU A 98 -1.36 -0.15 -14.79
C LEU A 98 -2.77 -0.39 -15.31
N ILE A 99 -3.59 -1.12 -14.54
CA ILE A 99 -5.01 -1.34 -14.88
C ILE A 99 -5.80 -0.04 -14.74
N LEU A 100 -5.58 0.72 -13.66
CA LEU A 100 -6.23 2.01 -13.42
C LEU A 100 -5.86 3.06 -14.46
N SER A 101 -4.65 3.04 -14.98
CA SER A 101 -4.19 4.00 -16.00
C SER A 101 -5.06 3.98 -17.26
N ARG A 102 -5.70 2.85 -17.57
CA ARG A 102 -6.60 2.70 -18.73
C ARG A 102 -7.88 3.53 -18.61
N ILE A 103 -8.30 3.85 -17.40
CA ILE A 103 -9.48 4.66 -17.12
C ILE A 103 -9.13 6.05 -16.58
N SER A 104 -7.85 6.37 -16.45
CA SER A 104 -7.40 7.63 -15.85
C SER A 104 -7.91 8.86 -16.63
N THR A 105 -7.82 8.84 -17.97
CA THR A 105 -8.22 9.97 -18.81
C THR A 105 -9.68 10.38 -18.62
N PRO A 106 -10.69 9.50 -18.73
CA PRO A 106 -12.07 9.89 -18.45
C PRO A 106 -12.30 10.30 -17.00
N LEU A 107 -11.57 9.72 -16.04
CA LEU A 107 -11.70 10.07 -14.63
C LEU A 107 -11.23 11.49 -14.31
N LEU A 108 -10.21 12.01 -15.01
CA LEU A 108 -9.66 13.35 -14.80
C LEU A 108 -10.69 14.47 -15.02
N PHE A 109 -11.71 14.25 -15.84
CA PHE A 109 -12.75 15.25 -16.16
C PHE A 109 -13.98 15.13 -15.26
N MET A 110 -13.98 14.21 -14.30
CA MET A 110 -15.12 14.00 -13.41
C MET A 110 -15.04 14.89 -12.18
N LYS A 111 -16.21 15.31 -11.68
CA LYS A 111 -16.30 15.84 -10.32
C LYS A 111 -15.91 14.78 -9.31
N GLN A 112 -15.38 15.18 -8.17
CA GLN A 112 -14.86 14.28 -7.13
C GLN A 112 -15.82 13.15 -6.76
N GLU A 113 -17.11 13.46 -6.58
CA GLU A 113 -18.11 12.42 -6.24
C GLU A 113 -18.25 11.35 -7.33
N ASN A 114 -18.30 11.78 -8.59
CA ASN A 114 -18.41 10.85 -9.71
C ASN A 114 -17.12 10.05 -9.90
N TYR A 115 -15.97 10.68 -9.70
CA TYR A 115 -14.67 10.03 -9.67
C TYR A 115 -14.65 8.89 -8.64
N MET A 116 -15.03 9.19 -7.39
CA MET A 116 -15.04 8.21 -6.31
C MET A 116 -16.00 7.06 -6.58
N ARG A 117 -17.20 7.35 -7.10
CA ARG A 117 -18.17 6.31 -7.49
C ARG A 117 -17.66 5.43 -8.62
N ALA A 118 -17.12 6.03 -9.68
CA ALA A 118 -16.57 5.30 -10.83
C ALA A 118 -15.41 4.40 -10.40
N LEU A 119 -14.51 4.90 -9.55
CA LEU A 119 -13.39 4.13 -9.02
C LEU A 119 -13.86 2.96 -8.15
N THR A 120 -14.87 3.18 -7.29
CA THR A 120 -15.46 2.11 -6.46
C THR A 120 -16.04 0.98 -7.32
N ILE A 121 -16.83 1.34 -8.34
CA ILE A 121 -17.44 0.36 -9.25
C ILE A 121 -16.36 -0.39 -10.01
N TYR A 122 -15.35 0.31 -10.50
CA TYR A 122 -14.27 -0.31 -11.25
C TYR A 122 -13.44 -1.26 -10.40
N CYS A 123 -13.08 -0.89 -9.17
CA CYS A 123 -12.38 -1.77 -8.22
C CYS A 123 -13.21 -3.01 -7.89
N ALA A 124 -14.51 -2.84 -7.65
CA ALA A 124 -15.42 -3.97 -7.41
C ALA A 124 -15.46 -4.93 -8.60
N TYR A 125 -15.57 -4.39 -9.82
CA TYR A 125 -15.54 -5.17 -11.05
C TYR A 125 -14.23 -5.96 -11.20
N GLN A 126 -13.07 -5.33 -10.97
CA GLN A 126 -11.78 -6.00 -11.03
C GLN A 126 -11.65 -7.10 -9.98
N ASN A 127 -12.17 -6.89 -8.78
CA ASN A 127 -12.18 -7.90 -7.72
C ASN A 127 -13.01 -9.13 -8.08
N VAL A 128 -14.12 -8.95 -8.81
CA VAL A 128 -14.93 -10.08 -9.30
C VAL A 128 -14.20 -10.81 -10.42
N LYS A 129 -13.56 -10.09 -11.33
CA LYS A 129 -12.85 -10.68 -12.49
C LYS A 129 -11.58 -11.45 -12.08
N SER A 130 -10.96 -11.11 -10.96
CA SER A 130 -9.72 -11.73 -10.48
C SER A 130 -9.94 -12.98 -9.61
N LYS A 131 -11.18 -13.39 -9.41
CA LYS A 131 -11.55 -14.68 -8.80
C LYS A 131 -11.48 -15.81 -9.82
#